data_e07cd5c7427401d8e50d2d0977a1257a
#
_entry.id   e07cd5c7427401d8e50d2d0977a1257a
#
_cell.length_a   1.000
_cell.length_b   1.000
_cell.length_c   1.000
_cell.angle_alpha   90.00
_cell.angle_beta   90.00
_cell.angle_gamma   90.00
#
_symmetry.space_group_name_H-M   'P 1'
#
loop_
_entity.id
_entity.type
_entity.pdbx_description
1 polymer ?
#
loop_
_entity_poly.entity_id
_entity_poly.type
_entity_poly.pdbx_seq_one_letter_code
_entity_poly.pdbx_strand_id
1 'polypeptide(L)'
;MKILIDLNIILDYLEDRAPFANEAEKILENEKNTLFVSAHMVTTAFYLMRFIGREAQGAAVDFILTNFTIVPCDKTILSSARTLGFADYEDAVVAAAAKKAQCAYIITRNKRDFANSPVPALTPGEFLTI
;
A
#
# COMPACT_ATOMS: atom_id res chain seq x y z
N MET A 1 13.72 6.47 -2.66
CA MET A 1 13.25 5.34 -3.49
C MET A 1 11.73 5.38 -3.58
N LYS A 2 11.20 5.16 -4.77
CA LYS A 2 9.74 5.13 -4.99
C LYS A 2 9.21 3.75 -4.62
N ILE A 3 8.34 3.68 -3.63
CA ILE A 3 7.75 2.42 -3.18
C ILE A 3 6.23 2.57 -3.03
N LEU A 4 5.50 1.54 -3.40
CA LEU A 4 4.07 1.48 -3.17
C LEU A 4 3.80 0.67 -1.91
N ILE A 5 3.05 1.24 -1.00
CA ILE A 5 2.79 0.63 0.31
C ILE A 5 1.42 -0.05 0.29
N ASP A 6 1.40 -1.33 0.63
CA ASP A 6 0.15 -2.06 0.81
C ASP A 6 -0.57 -1.55 2.06
N LEU A 7 -1.88 -1.52 2.01
CA LEU A 7 -2.71 -0.92 3.07
C LEU A 7 -2.43 -1.50 4.45
N ASN A 8 -2.15 -2.79 4.56
CA ASN A 8 -1.86 -3.41 5.86
C ASN A 8 -0.69 -2.76 6.59
N ILE A 9 0.32 -2.32 5.84
CA ILE A 9 1.48 -1.64 6.44
C ILE A 9 1.06 -0.28 7.02
N ILE A 10 0.22 0.45 6.29
CA ILE A 10 -0.30 1.74 6.75
C ILE A 10 -1.12 1.57 8.01
N LEU A 11 -2.00 0.57 8.04
CA LEU A 11 -2.84 0.31 9.21
C LEU A 11 -2.03 -0.21 10.39
N ASP A 12 -0.99 -1.00 10.15
CA ASP A 12 -0.08 -1.43 11.22
C ASP A 12 0.55 -0.23 11.92
N TYR A 13 0.95 0.76 11.14
CA TYR A 13 1.52 1.99 11.67
C TYR A 13 0.49 2.81 12.43
N LEU A 14 -0.67 3.05 11.84
CA LEU A 14 -1.70 3.91 12.44
C LEU A 14 -2.32 3.31 13.69
N GLU A 15 -2.45 1.98 13.75
CA GLU A 15 -3.05 1.28 14.89
C GLU A 15 -2.02 0.69 15.85
N ASP A 16 -0.73 0.98 15.61
CA ASP A 16 0.37 0.48 16.44
C ASP A 16 0.29 -1.03 16.68
N ARG A 17 0.09 -1.79 15.60
CA ARG A 17 -0.09 -3.24 15.68
C ARG A 17 1.24 -3.96 15.90
N ALA A 18 1.43 -4.54 17.10
CA ALA A 18 2.60 -5.40 17.33
C ALA A 18 2.42 -6.74 16.60
N PRO A 19 3.49 -7.34 16.07
CA PRO A 19 4.88 -6.88 16.05
C PRO A 19 5.23 -6.02 14.82
N PHE A 20 4.25 -5.64 14.01
CA PHE A 20 4.47 -5.07 12.67
C PHE A 20 4.73 -3.56 12.68
N ALA A 21 4.22 -2.84 13.67
CA ALA A 21 4.25 -1.38 13.69
C ALA A 21 5.67 -0.81 13.65
N ASN A 22 6.63 -1.44 14.29
CA ASN A 22 8.00 -0.94 14.36
C ASN A 22 8.67 -0.89 12.98
N GLU A 23 8.53 -1.95 12.19
CA GLU A 23 9.09 -1.97 10.84
C GLU A 23 8.34 -1.00 9.91
N ALA A 24 7.02 -0.91 10.05
CA ALA A 24 6.21 0.04 9.31
C ALA A 24 6.68 1.48 9.58
N GLU A 25 6.89 1.83 10.84
CA GLU A 25 7.39 3.15 11.24
C GLU A 25 8.71 3.48 10.55
N LYS A 26 9.66 2.56 10.56
CA LYS A 26 10.98 2.78 9.95
C LYS A 26 10.88 3.07 8.46
N ILE A 27 9.94 2.44 7.78
CA ILE A 27 9.74 2.65 6.34
C ILE A 27 9.00 3.95 6.07
N LEU A 28 7.89 4.18 6.77
CA LEU A 28 7.01 5.31 6.50
C LEU A 28 7.60 6.65 6.94
N GLU A 29 8.44 6.65 7.97
CA GLU A 29 9.07 7.88 8.48
C GLU A 29 10.42 8.17 7.85
N ASN A 30 10.91 7.32 6.95
CA ASN A 30 12.17 7.55 6.26
C ASN A 30 11.96 8.50 5.08
N GLU A 31 12.47 9.72 5.22
CA GLU A 31 12.31 10.80 4.23
C GLU A 31 12.96 10.47 2.88
N LYS A 32 13.83 9.48 2.80
CA LYS A 32 14.44 9.06 1.55
C LYS A 32 13.48 8.25 0.67
N ASN A 33 12.39 7.77 1.24
CA ASN A 33 11.36 7.05 0.51
C ASN A 33 10.29 8.00 0.01
N THR A 34 9.89 7.83 -1.25
CA THR A 34 8.69 8.47 -1.79
C THR A 34 7.57 7.44 -1.73
N LEU A 35 6.56 7.73 -0.93
CA LEU A 35 5.48 6.78 -0.62
C LEU A 35 4.32 6.93 -1.60
N PHE A 36 3.91 5.82 -2.19
CA PHE A 36 2.78 5.74 -3.10
C PHE A 36 1.72 4.80 -2.54
N VAL A 37 0.47 5.10 -2.81
CA VAL A 37 -0.66 4.22 -2.52
C VAL A 37 -1.65 4.32 -3.66
N SER A 38 -2.33 3.22 -3.99
CA SER A 38 -3.37 3.24 -5.01
C SER A 38 -4.66 3.85 -4.48
N ALA A 39 -5.36 4.61 -5.32
CA ALA A 39 -6.52 5.39 -4.91
C ALA A 39 -7.62 4.56 -4.23
N HIS A 40 -7.88 3.34 -4.72
CA HIS A 40 -8.93 2.49 -4.14
C HIS A 40 -8.64 2.08 -2.69
N MET A 41 -7.36 2.04 -2.30
CA MET A 41 -6.97 1.70 -0.93
C MET A 41 -7.32 2.80 0.08
N VAL A 42 -7.47 4.04 -0.37
CA VAL A 42 -7.88 5.14 0.50
C VAL A 42 -9.30 4.90 1.03
N THR A 43 -10.23 4.52 0.15
CA THR A 43 -11.60 4.20 0.56
C THR A 43 -11.67 2.92 1.38
N THR A 44 -10.84 1.94 1.06
CA THR A 44 -10.73 0.70 1.83
C THR A 44 -10.24 1.00 3.26
N ALA A 45 -9.27 1.89 3.41
CA ALA A 45 -8.78 2.32 4.73
C ALA A 45 -9.91 2.91 5.56
N PHE A 46 -10.71 3.81 4.97
CA PHE A 46 -11.87 4.39 5.65
C PHE A 46 -12.82 3.31 6.13
N TYR A 47 -13.16 2.36 5.26
CA TYR A 47 -14.06 1.26 5.58
C TYR A 47 -13.52 0.36 6.72
N LEU A 48 -12.24 0.00 6.65
CA LEU A 48 -11.64 -0.90 7.64
C LEU A 48 -11.52 -0.27 9.02
N MET A 49 -11.48 1.06 9.11
CA MET A 49 -11.40 1.79 10.39
C MET A 49 -12.77 2.04 11.02
N ARG A 50 -13.87 1.58 10.41
CA ARG A 50 -15.23 1.91 10.84
C ARG A 50 -15.56 1.50 12.26
N PHE A 51 -14.99 0.40 12.75
CA PHE A 51 -15.25 -0.10 14.11
C PHE A 51 -14.50 0.71 15.19
N ILE A 52 -13.50 1.49 14.80
CA ILE A 52 -12.75 2.32 15.73
C ILE A 52 -13.47 3.65 15.94
N GLY A 53 -14.11 4.17 14.88
CA GLY A 53 -14.94 5.37 14.96
C GLY A 53 -14.67 6.36 13.85
N ARG A 54 -15.57 7.35 13.73
CA ARG A 54 -15.52 8.35 12.66
C ARG A 54 -14.24 9.20 12.68
N GLU A 55 -13.78 9.56 13.86
CA GLU A 55 -12.57 10.36 14.01
C GLU A 55 -11.36 9.60 13.49
N ALA A 56 -11.24 8.33 13.84
CA ALA A 56 -10.16 7.48 13.36
C ALA A 56 -10.24 7.25 11.84
N GLN A 57 -11.45 7.09 11.31
CA GLN A 57 -11.66 6.95 9.87
C GLN A 57 -11.15 8.18 9.11
N GLY A 58 -11.54 9.37 9.55
CA GLY A 58 -11.10 10.63 8.95
C GLY A 58 -9.61 10.84 9.08
N ALA A 59 -9.06 10.56 10.25
CA ALA A 59 -7.63 10.70 10.51
C ALA A 59 -6.79 9.79 9.61
N ALA A 60 -7.25 8.57 9.36
CA ALA A 60 -6.56 7.64 8.45
C ALA A 60 -6.49 8.17 7.02
N VAL A 61 -7.62 8.68 6.52
CA VAL A 61 -7.67 9.29 5.17
C VAL A 61 -6.76 10.50 5.11
N ASP A 62 -6.83 11.40 6.10
CA ASP A 62 -6.01 12.61 6.13
C ASP A 62 -4.52 12.27 6.16
N PHE A 63 -4.12 11.27 6.94
CA PHE A 63 -2.74 10.80 7.00
C PHE A 63 -2.26 10.35 5.62
N ILE A 64 -3.06 9.55 4.93
CA ILE A 64 -2.69 9.03 3.61
C ILE A 64 -2.58 10.17 2.60
N LEU A 65 -3.56 11.07 2.56
CA LEU A 65 -3.57 12.18 1.62
C LEU A 65 -2.41 13.15 1.86
N THR A 66 -1.98 13.29 3.10
CA THR A 66 -0.86 14.19 3.45
C THR A 66 0.50 13.59 3.10
N ASN A 67 0.68 12.29 3.28
CA ASN A 67 2.01 11.67 3.24
C ASN A 67 2.30 10.83 2.00
N PHE A 68 1.27 10.49 1.22
CA PHE A 68 1.43 9.58 0.08
C PHE A 68 1.09 10.27 -1.23
N THR A 69 1.77 9.85 -2.29
CA THR A 69 1.33 10.14 -3.65
C THR A 69 0.26 9.12 -4.03
N ILE A 70 -0.90 9.60 -4.42
CA ILE A 70 -2.04 8.74 -4.76
C ILE A 70 -1.97 8.37 -6.24
N VAL A 71 -1.93 7.07 -6.54
CA VAL A 71 -1.96 6.59 -7.92
C VAL A 71 -3.43 6.42 -8.35
N PRO A 72 -3.90 7.13 -9.38
CA PRO A 72 -5.29 7.00 -9.82
C PRO A 72 -5.64 5.57 -10.23
N CYS A 73 -6.89 5.15 -9.95
CA CYS A 73 -7.42 3.86 -10.39
C CYS A 73 -8.43 4.09 -11.50
N ASP A 74 -7.94 4.50 -12.67
CA ASP A 74 -8.77 4.74 -13.84
C ASP A 74 -9.03 3.44 -14.62
N LYS A 75 -9.76 3.56 -15.73
CA LYS A 75 -10.09 2.42 -16.58
C LYS A 75 -8.83 1.68 -17.06
N THR A 76 -7.77 2.41 -17.39
CA THR A 76 -6.53 1.82 -17.88
C THR A 76 -5.89 0.92 -16.82
N ILE A 77 -5.80 1.40 -15.58
CA ILE A 77 -5.26 0.63 -14.46
C ILE A 77 -6.13 -0.60 -14.17
N LEU A 78 -7.44 -0.39 -14.11
CA LEU A 78 -8.37 -1.50 -13.81
C LEU A 78 -8.33 -2.58 -14.90
N SER A 79 -8.19 -2.19 -16.16
CA SER A 79 -8.08 -3.13 -17.27
C SER A 79 -6.75 -3.88 -17.25
N SER A 80 -5.64 -3.19 -16.98
CA SER A 80 -4.33 -3.82 -16.82
C SER A 80 -4.33 -4.86 -15.71
N ALA A 81 -4.93 -4.53 -14.57
CA ALA A 81 -5.01 -5.43 -13.43
C ALA A 81 -5.70 -6.76 -13.78
N ARG A 82 -6.73 -6.72 -14.64
CA ARG A 82 -7.45 -7.92 -15.07
C ARG A 82 -6.57 -8.93 -15.79
N THR A 83 -5.47 -8.50 -16.39
CA THR A 83 -4.59 -9.36 -17.19
C THR A 83 -3.46 -9.99 -16.36
N LEU A 84 -3.30 -9.62 -15.09
CA LEU A 84 -2.15 -10.05 -14.30
C LEU A 84 -2.26 -11.47 -13.71
N GLY A 85 -3.46 -12.05 -13.71
CA GLY A 85 -3.65 -13.41 -13.22
C GLY A 85 -3.62 -13.54 -11.69
N PHE A 86 -3.99 -12.47 -10.96
CA PHE A 86 -4.09 -12.50 -9.51
C PHE A 86 -5.39 -13.16 -9.07
N ALA A 87 -5.34 -13.87 -7.94
CA ALA A 87 -6.55 -14.37 -7.28
C ALA A 87 -7.39 -13.23 -6.70
N ASP A 88 -6.74 -12.23 -6.12
CA ASP A 88 -7.39 -11.07 -5.52
C ASP A 88 -7.27 -9.87 -6.44
N TYR A 89 -8.41 -9.36 -6.92
CA TYR A 89 -8.42 -8.24 -7.86
C TYR A 89 -7.95 -6.93 -7.23
N GLU A 90 -8.24 -6.69 -5.94
CA GLU A 90 -7.73 -5.50 -5.27
C GLU A 90 -6.20 -5.48 -5.27
N ASP A 91 -5.57 -6.63 -5.01
CA ASP A 91 -4.12 -6.75 -5.06
C ASP A 91 -3.59 -6.57 -6.49
N ALA A 92 -4.32 -7.07 -7.49
CA ALA A 92 -3.95 -6.85 -8.89
C ALA A 92 -3.95 -5.36 -9.24
N VAL A 93 -4.92 -4.60 -8.73
CA VAL A 93 -4.98 -3.15 -8.94
C VAL A 93 -3.81 -2.45 -8.26
N VAL A 94 -3.43 -2.89 -7.07
CA VAL A 94 -2.22 -2.37 -6.38
C VAL A 94 -0.99 -2.59 -7.26
N ALA A 95 -0.81 -3.80 -7.80
CA ALA A 95 0.34 -4.13 -8.64
C ALA A 95 0.36 -3.31 -9.94
N ALA A 96 -0.79 -3.14 -10.58
CA ALA A 96 -0.90 -2.32 -11.78
C ALA A 96 -0.59 -0.85 -11.50
N ALA A 97 -1.05 -0.34 -10.35
CA ALA A 97 -0.75 1.02 -9.91
C ALA A 97 0.74 1.22 -9.66
N ALA A 98 1.38 0.25 -9.02
CA ALA A 98 2.82 0.31 -8.76
C ALA A 98 3.63 0.37 -10.05
N LYS A 99 3.24 -0.42 -11.06
CA LYS A 99 3.88 -0.39 -12.37
C LYS A 99 3.69 0.95 -13.05
N LYS A 100 2.48 1.48 -13.04
CA LYS A 100 2.17 2.77 -13.67
C LYS A 100 2.97 3.91 -13.06
N ALA A 101 3.13 3.90 -11.74
CA ALA A 101 3.89 4.92 -11.01
C ALA A 101 5.40 4.68 -11.07
N GLN A 102 5.85 3.59 -11.67
CA GLN A 102 7.27 3.22 -11.75
C GLN A 102 7.91 3.06 -10.38
N CYS A 103 7.19 2.45 -9.46
CA CYS A 103 7.73 2.12 -8.14
C CYS A 103 8.77 1.00 -8.26
N ALA A 104 9.80 1.07 -7.43
CA ALA A 104 10.84 0.03 -7.40
C ALA A 104 10.31 -1.26 -6.74
N TYR A 105 9.48 -1.10 -5.70
CA TYR A 105 8.95 -2.23 -4.95
C TYR A 105 7.53 -1.94 -4.46
N ILE A 106 6.80 -3.04 -4.18
CA ILE A 106 5.59 -3.02 -3.38
C ILE A 106 5.97 -3.56 -2.00
N ILE A 107 5.62 -2.84 -0.93
CA ILE A 107 5.90 -3.28 0.44
C ILE A 107 4.62 -3.86 1.02
N THR A 108 4.66 -5.15 1.36
CA THR A 108 3.49 -5.90 1.81
C THR A 108 3.87 -7.00 2.79
N ARG A 109 2.99 -7.33 3.73
CA ARG A 109 3.15 -8.51 4.58
C ARG A 109 2.76 -9.80 3.85
N ASN A 110 2.00 -9.67 2.76
CA ASN A 110 1.43 -10.79 2.02
C ASN A 110 2.14 -10.98 0.67
N LYS A 111 3.46 -11.07 0.70
CA LYS A 111 4.31 -11.17 -0.50
C LYS A 111 3.85 -12.26 -1.47
N ARG A 112 3.36 -13.38 -0.95
CA ARG A 112 2.88 -14.51 -1.76
C ARG A 112 1.75 -14.09 -2.71
N ASP A 113 0.88 -13.20 -2.27
CA ASP A 113 -0.27 -12.76 -3.06
C ASP A 113 0.15 -11.90 -4.26
N PHE A 114 1.40 -11.45 -4.27
CA PHE A 114 1.97 -10.61 -5.34
C PHE A 114 2.96 -11.37 -6.24
N ALA A 115 2.90 -12.72 -6.26
CA ALA A 115 3.83 -13.53 -7.06
C ALA A 115 3.82 -13.18 -8.54
N ASN A 116 2.65 -12.80 -9.09
CA ASN A 116 2.50 -12.44 -10.50
C ASN A 116 2.65 -10.94 -10.76
N SER A 117 3.11 -10.17 -9.76
CA SER A 117 3.23 -8.72 -9.90
C SER A 117 4.36 -8.34 -10.87
N PRO A 118 4.13 -7.36 -11.76
CA PRO A 118 5.20 -6.82 -12.60
C PRO A 118 6.21 -5.99 -11.82
N VAL A 119 5.86 -5.57 -10.59
CA VAL A 119 6.77 -4.86 -9.67
C VAL A 119 7.08 -5.81 -8.52
N PRO A 120 8.37 -6.03 -8.18
CA PRO A 120 8.71 -6.95 -7.10
C PRO A 120 8.11 -6.54 -5.77
N ALA A 121 7.59 -7.51 -5.02
CA ALA A 121 7.06 -7.30 -3.68
C ALA A 121 8.08 -7.72 -2.64
N LEU A 122 8.24 -6.93 -1.59
CA LEU A 122 9.10 -7.22 -0.45
C LEU A 122 8.29 -7.07 0.84
N THR A 123 8.64 -7.89 1.83
CA THR A 123 8.14 -7.66 3.18
C THR A 123 8.86 -6.45 3.78
N PRO A 124 8.29 -5.82 4.83
CA PRO A 124 8.99 -4.73 5.51
C PRO A 124 10.40 -5.11 5.96
N GLY A 125 10.56 -6.29 6.54
CA GLY A 125 11.87 -6.77 6.98
C GLY A 125 12.88 -6.90 5.84
N GLU A 126 12.43 -7.47 4.71
CA GLU A 126 13.29 -7.59 3.53
C GLU A 126 13.69 -6.22 2.99
N PHE A 127 12.74 -5.30 2.91
CA PHE A 127 13.01 -3.94 2.40
C PHE A 127 14.03 -3.21 3.27
N LEU A 128 13.94 -3.36 4.58
CA LEU A 128 14.85 -2.69 5.51
C LEU A 128 16.30 -3.22 5.44
N THR A 129 16.53 -4.33 4.78
CA THR A 129 17.88 -4.94 4.63
C THR A 129 18.53 -4.68 3.28
N ILE A 130 17.86 -4.02 2.35
CA ILE A 130 18.48 -3.69 1.06
C ILE A 130 19.32 -2.41 1.10
#